data_964dfccc15dbe5e6d97ffdae209a0dc2
#
_entry.id   964dfccc15dbe5e6d97ffdae209a0dc2
#
_cell.length_a   1.000
_cell.length_b   1.000
_cell.length_c   1.000
_cell.angle_alpha   90.00
_cell.angle_beta   90.00
_cell.angle_gamma   90.00
#
_symmetry.space_group_name_H-M   'P 1'
#
loop_
_entity.id
_entity.type
_entity.pdbx_description
1 polymer ?
#
loop_
_entity_poly.entity_id
_entity_poly.type
_entity_poly.pdbx_seq_one_letter_code
_entity_poly.pdbx_strand_id
1 'polypeptide(L)'
;TMLGQAMVATNDPALLNEAIKILTNAASREPDVSEPYRHLAIAYGRKGDIAMAELSSAQAYMNVGDLKNAQTQAFRAMGKLPKGSPGYLKAEDIFNYRPPGTR
;
A
#
# COMPACT_ATOMS: atom_id res chain seq x y z
N THR A 1 -5.27 6.79 11.00
CA THR A 1 -5.57 7.53 12.23
C THR A 1 -5.03 8.94 12.16
N MET A 2 -5.61 9.85 12.93
CA MET A 2 -5.13 11.23 12.98
C MET A 2 -3.68 11.29 13.45
N LEU A 3 -3.29 10.48 14.40
CA LEU A 3 -1.91 10.42 14.88
C LEU A 3 -0.96 9.94 13.78
N GLY A 4 -1.33 8.87 13.08
CA GLY A 4 -0.52 8.36 11.99
C GLY A 4 -0.37 9.35 10.86
N GLN A 5 -1.44 10.09 10.52
CA GLN A 5 -1.41 11.13 9.49
C GLN A 5 -0.47 12.26 9.87
N ALA A 6 -0.52 12.70 11.12
CA ALA A 6 0.38 13.76 11.60
C ALA A 6 1.85 13.33 11.53
N MET A 7 2.14 12.07 11.85
CA MET A 7 3.50 11.54 11.77
C MET A 7 4.00 11.46 10.33
N VAL A 8 3.13 11.13 9.38
CA VAL A 8 3.48 11.06 7.96
C VAL A 8 3.84 12.45 7.42
N ALA A 9 3.26 13.51 7.97
CA ALA A 9 3.56 14.87 7.51
C ALA A 9 4.99 15.32 7.82
N THR A 10 5.73 14.60 8.68
CA THR A 10 7.11 14.93 9.01
C THR A 10 8.08 14.10 8.17
N ASN A 11 9.31 14.57 8.02
CA ASN A 11 10.38 13.84 7.35
C ASN A 11 11.34 13.17 8.33
N ASP A 12 11.01 13.15 9.62
CA ASP A 12 11.83 12.47 10.64
C ASP A 12 11.72 10.95 10.44
N PRO A 13 12.84 10.23 10.15
CA PRO A 13 12.78 8.79 9.90
C PRO A 13 12.18 7.98 11.05
N ALA A 14 12.45 8.38 12.29
CA ALA A 14 11.88 7.68 13.44
C ALA A 14 10.37 7.83 13.49
N LEU A 15 9.86 9.02 13.22
CA LEU A 15 8.42 9.27 13.19
C LEU A 15 7.76 8.59 11.99
N LEU A 16 8.45 8.51 10.85
CA LEU A 16 7.94 7.79 9.69
C LEU A 16 7.79 6.30 9.98
N ASN A 17 8.77 5.69 10.64
CA ASN A 17 8.69 4.28 11.02
C ASN A 17 7.54 4.03 11.99
N GLU A 18 7.35 4.93 12.95
CA GLU A 18 6.23 4.85 13.90
C GLU A 18 4.89 4.97 13.19
N ALA A 19 4.78 5.92 12.25
CA ALA A 19 3.57 6.10 11.46
C ALA A 19 3.25 4.85 10.64
N ILE A 20 4.25 4.24 10.02
CA ILE A 20 4.06 3.01 9.24
C ILE A 20 3.52 1.90 10.13
N LYS A 21 4.06 1.76 11.33
CA LYS A 21 3.59 0.75 12.28
C LYS A 21 2.13 0.96 12.66
N ILE A 22 1.77 2.20 13.00
CA ILE A 22 0.40 2.56 13.38
C ILE A 22 -0.56 2.32 12.21
N LEU A 23 -0.18 2.77 11.02
CA LEU A 23 -1.02 2.63 9.83
C LEU A 23 -1.16 1.18 9.39
N THR A 24 -0.10 0.39 9.53
CA THR A 24 -0.15 -1.05 9.23
C THR A 24 -1.15 -1.75 10.14
N ASN A 25 -1.14 -1.40 11.43
CA ASN A 25 -2.12 -1.96 12.37
C ASN A 25 -3.54 -1.53 12.01
N ALA A 26 -3.74 -0.27 11.62
CA ALA A 26 -5.06 0.22 11.21
C ALA A 26 -5.55 -0.50 9.96
N ALA A 27 -4.67 -0.71 8.98
CA ALA A 27 -5.01 -1.44 7.75
C ALA A 27 -5.36 -2.89 8.05
N SER A 28 -4.67 -3.51 9.00
CA SER A 28 -4.94 -4.89 9.43
C SER A 28 -6.34 -5.04 10.03
N ARG A 29 -6.78 -4.03 10.78
CA ARG A 29 -8.10 -4.04 11.43
C ARG A 29 -9.23 -3.76 10.45
N GLU A 30 -8.97 -2.94 9.43
CA GLU A 30 -9.96 -2.53 8.45
C GLU A 30 -9.39 -2.66 7.05
N PRO A 31 -9.17 -3.90 6.57
CA PRO A 31 -8.47 -4.12 5.30
C PRO A 31 -9.24 -3.60 4.08
N ASP A 32 -10.54 -3.35 4.21
CA ASP A 32 -11.37 -2.87 3.10
C ASP A 32 -11.39 -1.34 2.99
N VAL A 33 -10.79 -0.63 3.95
CA VAL A 33 -10.76 0.83 3.94
C VAL A 33 -9.50 1.30 3.23
N SER A 34 -9.65 2.23 2.28
CA SER A 34 -8.52 2.70 1.48
C SER A 34 -7.62 3.69 2.20
N GLU A 35 -8.15 4.42 3.17
CA GLU A 35 -7.43 5.53 3.81
C GLU A 35 -6.10 5.13 4.45
N PRO A 36 -6.02 4.07 5.29
CA PRO A 36 -4.73 3.69 5.86
C PRO A 36 -3.69 3.35 4.79
N TYR A 37 -4.11 2.71 3.70
CA TYR A 37 -3.19 2.34 2.62
C TYR A 37 -2.69 3.57 1.87
N ARG A 38 -3.52 4.59 1.67
CA ARG A 38 -3.08 5.84 1.04
C ARG A 38 -2.02 6.53 1.88
N HIS A 39 -2.21 6.58 3.19
CA HIS A 39 -1.22 7.17 4.09
C HIS A 39 0.05 6.32 4.17
N LEU A 40 -0.07 4.99 4.11
CA LEU A 40 1.09 4.12 4.02
C LEU A 40 1.90 4.39 2.77
N ALA A 41 1.24 4.59 1.63
CA ALA A 41 1.92 4.91 0.38
C ALA A 41 2.76 6.18 0.52
N ILE A 42 2.21 7.20 1.15
CA ILE A 42 2.93 8.45 1.39
C ILE A 42 4.12 8.23 2.33
N ALA A 43 3.90 7.52 3.43
CA ALA A 43 4.94 7.27 4.43
C ALA A 43 6.10 6.46 3.84
N TYR A 44 5.81 5.39 3.10
CA TYR A 44 6.84 4.61 2.43
C TYR A 44 7.57 5.43 1.38
N GLY A 45 6.84 6.27 0.63
CA GLY A 45 7.46 7.14 -0.36
C GLY A 45 8.45 8.12 0.27
N ARG A 46 8.10 8.71 1.40
CA ARG A 46 8.99 9.61 2.13
C ARG A 46 10.20 8.90 2.71
N LYS A 47 10.03 7.64 3.07
CA LYS A 47 11.12 6.80 3.56
C LYS A 47 12.05 6.34 2.44
N GLY A 48 11.63 6.45 1.19
CA GLY A 48 12.38 5.99 0.03
C GLY A 48 12.11 4.55 -0.36
N ASP A 49 11.12 3.90 0.28
CA ASP A 49 10.73 2.53 -0.05
C ASP A 49 9.66 2.56 -1.13
N ILE A 50 10.09 2.73 -2.37
CA ILE A 50 9.19 2.92 -3.49
C ILE A 50 8.35 1.66 -3.76
N ALA A 51 8.95 0.48 -3.61
CA ALA A 51 8.23 -0.77 -3.83
C ALA A 51 7.02 -0.89 -2.89
N MET A 52 7.22 -0.63 -1.60
CA MET A 52 6.14 -0.69 -0.62
C MET A 52 5.15 0.46 -0.79
N ALA A 53 5.61 1.63 -1.24
CA ALA A 53 4.71 2.74 -1.57
C ALA A 53 3.78 2.35 -2.71
N GLU A 54 4.29 1.71 -3.75
CA GLU A 54 3.48 1.25 -4.88
C GLU A 54 2.51 0.14 -4.47
N LEU A 55 2.95 -0.80 -3.64
CA LEU A 55 2.07 -1.85 -3.14
C LEU A 55 0.91 -1.25 -2.31
N SER A 56 1.22 -0.29 -1.44
CA SER A 56 0.19 0.37 -0.63
C SER A 56 -0.79 1.15 -1.50
N SER A 57 -0.28 1.85 -2.53
CA SER A 57 -1.15 2.54 -3.49
C SER A 57 -2.05 1.56 -4.22
N ALA A 58 -1.51 0.41 -4.64
CA ALA A 58 -2.29 -0.63 -5.31
C ALA A 58 -3.45 -1.09 -4.42
N GLN A 59 -3.18 -1.32 -3.14
CA GLN A 59 -4.22 -1.75 -2.20
C GLN A 59 -5.27 -0.66 -2.00
N ALA A 60 -4.84 0.60 -1.93
CA ALA A 60 -5.78 1.72 -1.80
C ALA A 60 -6.71 1.81 -3.01
N TYR A 61 -6.17 1.66 -4.21
CA TYR A 61 -6.98 1.66 -5.43
C TYR A 61 -7.95 0.48 -5.47
N MET A 62 -7.50 -0.71 -5.05
CA MET A 62 -8.38 -1.89 -4.96
C MET A 62 -9.58 -1.60 -4.06
N ASN A 63 -9.34 -0.96 -2.93
CA ASN A 63 -10.40 -0.74 -1.94
C ASN A 63 -11.44 0.29 -2.41
N VAL A 64 -11.12 1.13 -3.38
CA VAL A 64 -12.09 2.04 -3.98
C VAL A 64 -12.60 1.55 -5.34
N GLY A 65 -12.23 0.35 -5.74
CA GLY A 65 -12.72 -0.25 -6.97
C GLY A 65 -12.03 0.23 -8.25
N ASP A 66 -10.92 0.95 -8.12
CA ASP A 66 -10.16 1.41 -9.27
C ASP A 66 -9.14 0.35 -9.69
N LEU A 67 -9.62 -0.67 -10.38
CA LEU A 67 -8.82 -1.86 -10.70
C LEU A 67 -7.69 -1.55 -11.67
N LYS A 68 -7.91 -0.65 -12.62
CA LYS A 68 -6.89 -0.31 -13.61
C LYS A 68 -5.65 0.28 -12.93
N ASN A 69 -5.84 1.26 -12.05
CA ASN A 69 -4.73 1.87 -11.33
C ASN A 69 -4.13 0.92 -10.31
N ALA A 70 -4.98 0.10 -9.65
CA ALA A 70 -4.49 -0.90 -8.72
C ALA A 70 -3.53 -1.87 -9.41
N GLN A 71 -3.89 -2.38 -10.57
CA GLN A 71 -3.07 -3.34 -11.30
C GLN A 71 -1.78 -2.70 -11.83
N THR A 72 -1.85 -1.44 -12.26
CA THR A 72 -0.66 -0.71 -12.71
C THR A 72 0.36 -0.57 -11.57
N GLN A 73 -0.12 -0.16 -10.39
CA GLN A 73 0.76 -0.01 -9.23
C GLN A 73 1.30 -1.35 -8.76
N ALA A 74 0.46 -2.38 -8.77
CA ALA A 74 0.88 -3.73 -8.38
C ALA A 74 1.97 -4.25 -9.31
N PHE A 75 1.84 -4.05 -10.60
CA PHE A 75 2.83 -4.46 -11.57
C PHE A 75 4.18 -3.78 -11.31
N ARG A 76 4.16 -2.49 -11.02
CA ARG A 76 5.39 -1.74 -10.70
C ARG A 76 6.04 -2.28 -9.43
N ALA A 77 5.24 -2.56 -8.40
CA ALA A 77 5.76 -3.11 -7.15
C ALA A 77 6.39 -4.49 -7.38
N MET A 78 5.76 -5.33 -8.19
CA MET A 78 6.31 -6.66 -8.53
C MET A 78 7.70 -6.55 -9.14
N GLY A 79 7.93 -5.54 -9.97
CA GLY A 79 9.24 -5.34 -10.59
C GLY A 79 10.34 -4.93 -9.61
N LYS A 80 9.97 -4.52 -8.39
CA LYS A 80 10.92 -4.01 -7.39
C LYS A 80 11.04 -4.92 -6.16
N LEU A 81 10.06 -5.79 -5.94
CA LEU A 81 10.04 -6.67 -4.76
C LEU A 81 10.68 -8.01 -5.09
N PRO A 82 11.34 -8.65 -4.12
CA PRO A 82 11.91 -9.99 -4.34
C PRO A 82 10.79 -10.98 -4.68
N LYS A 83 11.00 -11.80 -5.69
CA LYS A 83 10.04 -12.82 -6.08
C LYS A 83 9.78 -13.77 -4.92
N GLY A 84 8.50 -14.08 -4.68
CA GLY A 84 8.10 -14.95 -3.61
C GLY A 84 8.04 -14.32 -2.23
N SER A 85 8.44 -13.05 -2.10
CA SER A 85 8.30 -12.34 -0.83
C SER A 85 6.82 -12.07 -0.53
N PRO A 86 6.45 -11.86 0.75
CA PRO A 86 5.05 -11.55 1.09
C PRO A 86 4.51 -10.34 0.33
N GLY A 87 5.32 -9.29 0.15
CA GLY A 87 4.92 -8.11 -0.62
C GLY A 87 4.70 -8.42 -2.08
N TYR A 88 5.59 -9.22 -2.68
CA TYR A 88 5.45 -9.66 -4.07
C TYR A 88 4.15 -10.43 -4.26
N LEU A 89 3.86 -11.36 -3.35
CA LEU A 89 2.66 -12.19 -3.46
C LEU A 89 1.38 -11.35 -3.35
N LYS A 90 1.38 -10.34 -2.48
CA LYS A 90 0.25 -9.43 -2.39
C LYS A 90 0.08 -8.60 -3.67
N ALA A 91 1.18 -8.11 -4.23
CA ALA A 91 1.14 -7.37 -5.48
C ALA A 91 0.66 -8.24 -6.63
N GLU A 92 1.14 -9.48 -6.69
CA GLU A 92 0.72 -10.45 -7.70
C GLU A 92 -0.78 -10.74 -7.61
N ASP A 93 -1.30 -10.90 -6.41
CA ASP A 93 -2.74 -11.12 -6.20
C ASP A 93 -3.57 -9.95 -6.74
N ILE A 94 -3.12 -8.73 -6.51
CA ILE A 94 -3.81 -7.54 -7.01
C ILE A 94 -3.71 -7.48 -8.53
N PHE A 95 -2.53 -7.72 -9.07
CA PHE A 95 -2.29 -7.68 -10.52
C PHE A 95 -3.16 -8.69 -11.26
N ASN A 96 -3.34 -9.88 -10.67
CA ASN A 96 -4.10 -10.96 -11.27
C ASN A 96 -5.59 -10.94 -10.93
N TYR A 97 -6.02 -10.01 -10.08
CA TYR A 97 -7.41 -9.96 -9.66
C TYR A 97 -8.34 -9.72 -10.85
N ARG A 98 -9.41 -10.51 -10.90
CA ARG A 98 -10.49 -10.36 -11.89
C ARG A 98 -11.82 -10.37 -11.15
N PRO A 99 -12.65 -9.32 -11.27
CA PRO A 99 -13.95 -9.31 -10.61
C PRO A 99 -14.81 -10.48 -11.07
N PRO A 100 -15.71 -10.98 -10.21
CA PRO A 100 -16.68 -12.02 -10.62
C PRO A 100 -17.46 -11.57 -11.85
N GLY A 101 -17.63 -12.51 -12.82
CA GLY A 101 -18.35 -12.24 -14.05
C GLY A 101 -17.54 -11.52 -15.13
N THR A 102 -16.29 -11.18 -14.87
CA THR A 102 -15.39 -10.52 -15.83
C THR A 102 -14.44 -11.55 -16.45
N ARG A 103 -14.12 -11.37 -17.74
CA ARG A 103 -13.20 -12.26 -18.46
C ARG A 103 -12.03 -11.50 -19.02
#